data_a4f769f70d30b23d7d9476ef46c7fbbe
#
_entry.id   a4f769f70d30b23d7d9476ef46c7fbbe
#
_cell.length_a   1.000
_cell.length_b   1.000
_cell.length_c   1.000
_cell.angle_alpha   90.00
_cell.angle_beta   90.00
_cell.angle_gamma   90.00
#
_symmetry.space_group_name_H-M   'P 1'
#
loop_
_entity.id
_entity.type
_entity.pdbx_description
1 polymer ?
#
loop_
_entity_poly.entity_id
_entity_poly.type
_entity_poly.pdbx_seq_one_letter_code
_entity_poly.pdbx_strand_id
1 'polypeptide(L)'
;MTGAIPAVGLAMLLTLAAAPPVSAADTIRVAVVESARVVELRGVDIDVTELGGCPACASPSRRAALVRATAAGGGVEIDGVRSAGFRLGSEQPIRFNGREYTGALEIVRNGDGLAVVNELPLEEYVVGVLRAEAGDKWPLEALSAQAIVARTYAAYHRTIAGGKPYHIVASTAHQQYAGRVPPASPIWGAVRDTAGQVLLWEGELFPAFYHTESGGYTEDPRSVFAARNMPALKPVRCEFSAGSPHYYWVLDVKLADLAEVLKRNDVAVGSVTAIEVTERTPSLRAAVVTVHGRRGIARLRGNDFRRMLGYDTFKSTLFAVAVDGQAAHFSGRGYGHGVGMCQWGAKGMAEQGYAARKIVEFYYPGTVLGTLDRTGR
;
A
#
# COMPACT_ATOMS: atom_id res chain seq x y z
N MET A 1 -17.88 -9.11 -77.07
CA MET A 1 -18.57 -8.15 -76.20
C MET A 1 -18.25 -8.59 -74.79
N THR A 2 -17.21 -8.02 -74.17
CA THR A 2 -16.71 -8.35 -72.82
C THR A 2 -17.04 -7.16 -71.94
N GLY A 3 -18.00 -7.37 -71.06
CA GLY A 3 -18.39 -6.36 -70.03
C GLY A 3 -17.51 -6.44 -68.76
N ALA A 4 -16.80 -5.36 -68.46
CA ALA A 4 -16.07 -5.21 -67.27
C ALA A 4 -16.97 -4.71 -66.11
N ILE A 5 -16.95 -5.37 -64.94
CA ILE A 5 -17.66 -4.96 -63.73
C ILE A 5 -16.66 -4.10 -62.89
N PRO A 6 -17.03 -2.89 -62.46
CA PRO A 6 -16.16 -2.10 -61.63
C PRO A 6 -16.23 -2.60 -60.15
N ALA A 7 -15.08 -2.85 -59.54
CA ALA A 7 -14.96 -3.13 -58.13
C ALA A 7 -15.12 -1.84 -57.31
N VAL A 8 -16.18 -1.80 -56.49
CA VAL A 8 -16.38 -0.72 -55.49
C VAL A 8 -15.60 -1.08 -54.22
N GLY A 9 -14.49 -0.39 -54.01
CA GLY A 9 -13.71 -0.50 -52.77
C GLY A 9 -14.41 0.23 -51.63
N LEU A 10 -14.90 -0.52 -50.64
CA LEU A 10 -15.45 0.00 -49.39
C LEU A 10 -14.29 0.37 -48.44
N ALA A 11 -13.96 1.65 -48.36
CA ALA A 11 -13.01 2.17 -47.40
C ALA A 11 -13.68 2.22 -46.02
N MET A 12 -13.29 1.29 -45.12
CA MET A 12 -13.73 1.25 -43.72
C MET A 12 -12.94 2.30 -42.93
N LEU A 13 -13.54 3.47 -42.68
CA LEU A 13 -13.00 4.48 -41.75
C LEU A 13 -13.07 3.92 -40.34
N LEU A 14 -11.92 3.49 -39.78
CA LEU A 14 -11.76 3.26 -38.35
C LEU A 14 -11.78 4.63 -37.64
N THR A 15 -12.92 4.99 -37.08
CA THR A 15 -12.97 6.08 -36.10
C THR A 15 -12.30 5.59 -34.79
N LEU A 16 -11.09 6.08 -34.50
CA LEU A 16 -10.52 5.99 -33.18
C LEU A 16 -11.44 6.79 -32.23
N ALA A 17 -12.26 6.10 -31.44
CA ALA A 17 -12.99 6.73 -30.39
C ALA A 17 -11.96 7.19 -29.32
N ALA A 18 -11.87 8.50 -29.10
CA ALA A 18 -11.08 9.06 -28.00
C ALA A 18 -11.65 8.49 -26.70
N ALA A 19 -10.76 7.97 -25.83
CA ALA A 19 -11.16 7.53 -24.51
C ALA A 19 -11.85 8.68 -23.77
N PRO A 20 -12.95 8.43 -23.03
CA PRO A 20 -13.60 9.49 -22.27
C PRO A 20 -12.62 10.05 -21.22
N PRO A 21 -12.73 11.35 -20.90
CA PRO A 21 -11.90 11.96 -19.88
C PRO A 21 -12.11 11.22 -18.54
N VAL A 22 -11.01 10.90 -17.83
CA VAL A 22 -11.03 10.27 -16.50
C VAL A 22 -11.74 11.22 -15.54
N SER A 23 -12.81 10.76 -14.91
CA SER A 23 -13.53 11.53 -13.88
C SER A 23 -12.67 11.64 -12.61
N ALA A 24 -12.79 12.76 -11.89
CA ALA A 24 -12.18 12.89 -10.55
C ALA A 24 -12.65 11.80 -9.56
N ALA A 25 -13.83 11.23 -9.78
CA ALA A 25 -14.36 10.09 -9.03
C ALA A 25 -13.56 8.80 -9.27
N ASP A 26 -12.83 8.70 -10.40
CA ASP A 26 -12.05 7.52 -10.76
C ASP A 26 -10.57 7.64 -10.36
N THR A 27 -10.15 8.75 -9.74
CA THR A 27 -8.76 8.99 -9.34
C THR A 27 -8.52 8.67 -7.87
N ILE A 28 -7.25 8.42 -7.56
CA ILE A 28 -6.75 8.32 -6.19
C ILE A 28 -5.58 9.30 -6.00
N ARG A 29 -5.44 9.80 -4.78
CA ARG A 29 -4.38 10.73 -4.36
C ARG A 29 -3.46 10.02 -3.38
N VAL A 30 -2.21 9.83 -3.77
CA VAL A 30 -1.21 9.01 -3.06
C VAL A 30 -0.07 9.89 -2.59
N ALA A 31 0.14 10.03 -1.29
CA ALA A 31 1.35 10.67 -0.78
C ALA A 31 2.55 9.75 -1.03
N VAL A 32 3.40 10.12 -1.97
CA VAL A 32 4.66 9.40 -2.26
C VAL A 32 5.80 9.88 -1.37
N VAL A 33 5.63 11.05 -0.77
CA VAL A 33 6.40 11.58 0.36
C VAL A 33 5.45 12.39 1.23
N GLU A 34 5.46 12.18 2.54
CA GLU A 34 4.61 12.91 3.49
C GLU A 34 5.26 14.18 4.01
N SER A 35 6.60 14.19 4.15
CA SER A 35 7.32 15.36 4.67
C SER A 35 8.74 15.40 4.12
N ALA A 36 9.06 16.44 3.38
CA ALA A 36 10.40 16.75 2.90
C ALA A 36 10.68 18.24 3.08
N ARG A 37 11.94 18.61 3.35
CA ARG A 37 12.34 20.03 3.41
C ARG A 37 12.48 20.65 2.02
N VAL A 38 12.96 19.85 1.08
CA VAL A 38 13.16 20.22 -0.32
C VAL A 38 12.69 19.05 -1.19
N VAL A 39 12.03 19.37 -2.28
CA VAL A 39 11.55 18.43 -3.29
C VAL A 39 12.15 18.79 -4.62
N GLU A 40 12.72 17.80 -5.33
CA GLU A 40 13.27 17.97 -6.67
C GLU A 40 12.66 16.93 -7.61
N LEU A 41 12.01 17.39 -8.68
CA LEU A 41 11.38 16.55 -9.70
C LEU A 41 11.97 16.87 -11.07
N ARG A 42 12.11 15.83 -11.91
CA ARG A 42 12.67 15.93 -13.25
C ARG A 42 11.72 15.30 -14.27
N GLY A 43 11.60 15.90 -15.43
CA GLY A 43 10.78 15.39 -16.53
C GLY A 43 11.00 16.18 -17.81
N VAL A 44 10.18 15.85 -18.81
CA VAL A 44 10.15 16.58 -20.08
C VAL A 44 8.93 17.48 -20.07
N ASP A 45 9.12 18.77 -20.33
CA ASP A 45 8.03 19.76 -20.44
C ASP A 45 7.01 19.67 -19.28
N ILE A 46 7.50 19.72 -18.04
CA ILE A 46 6.63 19.72 -16.87
C ILE A 46 5.86 21.04 -16.82
N ASP A 47 4.55 21.01 -16.98
CA ASP A 47 3.66 22.14 -16.76
C ASP A 47 3.49 22.36 -15.25
N VAL A 48 3.87 23.54 -14.75
CA VAL A 48 3.78 23.93 -13.34
C VAL A 48 2.65 24.92 -13.17
N THR A 49 1.63 24.56 -12.38
CA THR A 49 0.43 25.38 -12.13
C THR A 49 0.26 25.59 -10.63
N GLU A 50 -0.08 26.81 -10.20
CA GLU A 50 -0.36 27.12 -8.81
C GLU A 50 -1.69 26.53 -8.34
N LEU A 51 -1.72 25.95 -7.12
CA LEU A 51 -2.95 25.52 -6.46
C LEU A 51 -3.55 26.69 -5.65
N GLY A 52 -4.87 26.87 -5.75
CA GLY A 52 -5.60 27.92 -5.01
C GLY A 52 -5.51 29.31 -5.66
N GLY A 53 -4.98 29.42 -6.87
CA GLY A 53 -5.04 30.64 -7.68
C GLY A 53 -6.46 30.94 -8.14
N CYS A 54 -6.73 32.24 -8.42
CA CYS A 54 -7.99 32.69 -9.04
C CYS A 54 -8.18 32.00 -10.40
N PRO A 55 -9.27 31.23 -10.65
CA PRO A 55 -9.49 30.57 -11.95
C PRO A 55 -9.54 31.57 -13.14
N ALA A 56 -9.92 32.84 -12.87
CA ALA A 56 -9.96 33.91 -13.87
C ALA A 56 -8.61 34.64 -14.01
N CYS A 57 -7.65 34.38 -13.11
CA CYS A 57 -6.31 34.99 -13.08
C CYS A 57 -5.26 33.96 -13.49
N ALA A 58 -5.53 33.18 -14.54
CA ALA A 58 -4.61 32.11 -14.99
C ALA A 58 -3.19 32.64 -15.10
N SER A 59 -2.36 32.37 -14.10
CA SER A 59 -0.91 32.51 -14.25
C SER A 59 -0.52 31.61 -15.43
N PRO A 60 0.27 32.10 -16.39
CA PRO A 60 0.68 31.28 -17.52
C PRO A 60 1.37 30.02 -16.97
N SER A 61 0.94 28.84 -17.44
CA SER A 61 1.60 27.58 -17.10
C SER A 61 3.07 27.71 -17.49
N ARG A 62 3.94 27.41 -16.55
CA ARG A 62 5.37 27.48 -16.76
C ARG A 62 5.89 26.07 -17.04
N ARG A 63 6.64 25.92 -18.14
CA ARG A 63 7.28 24.64 -18.49
C ARG A 63 8.70 24.57 -17.92
N ALA A 64 9.02 23.41 -17.35
CA ALA A 64 10.33 23.16 -16.78
C ALA A 64 10.77 21.70 -16.98
N ALA A 65 12.07 21.45 -17.14
CA ALA A 65 12.63 20.10 -17.11
C ALA A 65 13.03 19.68 -15.68
N LEU A 66 13.21 20.66 -14.79
CA LEU A 66 13.56 20.50 -13.39
C LEU A 66 12.69 21.43 -12.56
N VAL A 67 12.04 20.89 -11.54
CA VAL A 67 11.25 21.64 -10.57
C VAL A 67 11.86 21.41 -9.19
N ARG A 68 12.26 22.50 -8.52
CA ARG A 68 12.74 22.47 -7.14
C ARG A 68 11.79 23.28 -6.26
N ALA A 69 11.21 22.64 -5.26
CA ALA A 69 10.29 23.26 -4.32
C ALA A 69 10.85 23.26 -2.91
N THR A 70 10.59 24.35 -2.19
CA THR A 70 10.91 24.51 -0.76
C THR A 70 9.69 24.95 0.02
N ALA A 71 9.68 24.66 1.31
CA ALA A 71 8.66 25.16 2.22
C ALA A 71 8.94 26.63 2.57
N ALA A 72 7.98 27.52 2.37
CA ALA A 72 8.15 28.96 2.63
C ALA A 72 6.85 29.62 3.09
N GLY A 73 6.88 30.35 4.19
CA GLY A 73 5.80 31.21 4.64
C GLY A 73 4.41 30.55 4.78
N GLY A 74 4.36 29.27 5.21
CA GLY A 74 3.11 28.50 5.32
C GLY A 74 2.65 27.85 4.02
N GLY A 75 3.34 28.07 2.88
CA GLY A 75 3.08 27.50 1.56
C GLY A 75 4.29 26.80 0.96
N VAL A 76 4.28 26.72 -0.35
CA VAL A 76 5.32 26.15 -1.22
C VAL A 76 5.93 27.25 -2.06
N GLU A 77 7.25 27.25 -2.24
CA GLU A 77 7.96 28.16 -3.14
C GLU A 77 8.66 27.39 -4.25
N ILE A 78 8.45 27.78 -5.50
CA ILE A 78 9.15 27.31 -6.70
C ILE A 78 9.67 28.53 -7.46
N ASP A 79 11.00 28.64 -7.64
CA ASP A 79 11.70 29.72 -8.38
C ASP A 79 11.21 31.14 -8.00
N GLY A 80 11.05 31.37 -6.69
CA GLY A 80 10.62 32.67 -6.15
C GLY A 80 9.11 32.91 -6.15
N VAL A 81 8.31 32.05 -6.77
CA VAL A 81 6.84 32.09 -6.72
C VAL A 81 6.34 31.32 -5.51
N ARG A 82 5.46 31.94 -4.72
CA ARG A 82 4.87 31.35 -3.52
C ARG A 82 3.38 31.10 -3.71
N SER A 83 2.94 29.88 -3.41
CA SER A 83 1.55 29.47 -3.50
C SER A 83 1.17 28.50 -2.34
N ALA A 84 -0.11 28.21 -2.16
CA ALA A 84 -0.58 27.17 -1.26
C ALA A 84 -0.03 25.78 -1.64
N GLY A 85 0.24 25.59 -2.93
CA GLY A 85 0.84 24.40 -3.52
C GLY A 85 0.99 24.55 -5.01
N PHE A 86 1.55 23.53 -5.64
CA PHE A 86 1.71 23.47 -7.09
C PHE A 86 1.27 22.11 -7.62
N ARG A 87 0.62 22.11 -8.80
CA ARG A 87 0.30 20.92 -9.59
C ARG A 87 1.25 20.84 -10.77
N LEU A 88 1.82 19.68 -10.97
CA LEU A 88 2.76 19.38 -12.03
C LEU A 88 2.15 18.32 -12.94
N GLY A 89 2.05 18.63 -14.23
CA GLY A 89 1.57 17.73 -15.28
C GLY A 89 2.63 17.56 -16.35
N SER A 90 2.66 16.41 -17.02
CA SER A 90 3.45 16.17 -18.22
C SER A 90 2.86 15.01 -19.01
N GLU A 91 3.03 15.04 -20.34
CA GLU A 91 2.70 13.90 -21.21
C GLU A 91 3.68 12.72 -20.99
N GLN A 92 4.88 13.01 -20.51
CA GLN A 92 5.91 12.03 -20.18
C GLN A 92 5.96 11.80 -18.66
N PRO A 93 6.43 10.62 -18.21
CA PRO A 93 6.55 10.36 -16.78
C PRO A 93 7.47 11.36 -16.07
N ILE A 94 7.05 11.83 -14.90
CA ILE A 94 7.87 12.71 -14.04
C ILE A 94 8.68 11.82 -13.10
N ARG A 95 9.99 12.09 -12.97
CA ARG A 95 10.90 11.37 -12.08
C ARG A 95 11.03 12.06 -10.73
N PHE A 96 10.85 11.25 -9.68
CA PHE A 96 11.03 11.68 -8.31
C PHE A 96 11.57 10.53 -7.46
N ASN A 97 12.60 10.77 -6.66
CA ASN A 97 13.22 9.78 -5.77
C ASN A 97 13.51 8.43 -6.46
N GLY A 98 14.06 8.46 -7.68
CA GLY A 98 14.46 7.28 -8.45
C GLY A 98 13.31 6.50 -9.08
N ARG A 99 12.06 6.97 -8.97
CA ARG A 99 10.87 6.36 -9.57
C ARG A 99 10.25 7.28 -10.62
N GLU A 100 9.48 6.69 -11.52
CA GLU A 100 8.68 7.39 -12.52
C GLU A 100 7.21 7.40 -12.13
N TYR A 101 6.53 8.52 -12.37
CA TYR A 101 5.12 8.70 -12.05
C TYR A 101 4.36 9.21 -13.27
N THR A 102 3.19 8.64 -13.51
CA THR A 102 2.17 9.11 -14.47
C THR A 102 1.09 9.89 -13.71
N GLY A 103 0.20 10.54 -14.45
CA GLY A 103 -0.81 11.41 -13.86
C GLY A 103 -0.22 12.76 -13.43
N ALA A 104 -0.81 13.39 -12.44
CA ALA A 104 -0.31 14.65 -11.90
C ALA A 104 0.46 14.42 -10.59
N LEU A 105 1.47 15.26 -10.35
CA LEU A 105 2.11 15.37 -9.04
C LEU A 105 1.77 16.72 -8.42
N GLU A 106 1.32 16.71 -7.17
CA GLU A 106 1.10 17.94 -6.41
C GLU A 106 2.11 18.06 -5.29
N ILE A 107 2.61 19.28 -5.10
CA ILE A 107 3.49 19.63 -3.98
C ILE A 107 2.68 20.55 -3.08
N VAL A 108 2.40 20.09 -1.87
CA VAL A 108 1.59 20.84 -0.89
C VAL A 108 2.29 20.90 0.46
N ARG A 109 1.92 21.89 1.25
CA ARG A 109 2.38 22.01 2.63
C ARG A 109 1.80 20.87 3.49
N ASN A 110 2.63 20.21 4.31
CA ASN A 110 2.21 19.24 5.28
C ASN A 110 3.05 19.36 6.58
N GLY A 111 2.43 19.91 7.62
CA GLY A 111 3.15 20.31 8.83
C GLY A 111 4.30 21.28 8.52
N ASP A 112 5.50 20.95 8.98
CA ASP A 112 6.71 21.75 8.73
C ASP A 112 7.45 21.41 7.43
N GLY A 113 6.95 20.45 6.67
CA GLY A 113 7.52 19.97 5.41
C GLY A 113 6.60 20.11 4.21
N LEU A 114 7.01 19.49 3.12
CA LEU A 114 6.27 19.36 1.87
C LEU A 114 5.84 17.91 1.70
N ALA A 115 4.57 17.69 1.33
CA ALA A 115 4.13 16.42 0.79
C ALA A 115 4.16 16.45 -0.74
N VAL A 116 4.52 15.32 -1.35
CA VAL A 116 4.38 15.07 -2.78
C VAL A 116 3.27 14.06 -2.97
N VAL A 117 2.22 14.46 -3.66
CA VAL A 117 1.00 13.67 -3.88
C VAL A 117 0.89 13.32 -5.36
N ASN A 118 0.84 12.05 -5.68
CA ASN A 118 0.55 11.56 -7.03
C ASN A 118 -0.97 11.37 -7.17
N GLU A 119 -1.58 12.06 -8.11
CA GLU A 119 -2.97 11.91 -8.49
C GLU A 119 -3.06 11.21 -9.84
N LEU A 120 -3.71 10.04 -9.86
CA LEU A 120 -3.77 9.19 -11.04
C LEU A 120 -5.03 8.31 -11.03
N PRO A 121 -5.41 7.68 -12.16
CA PRO A 121 -6.49 6.69 -12.19
C PRO A 121 -6.26 5.56 -11.18
N LEU A 122 -7.33 5.11 -10.50
CA LEU A 122 -7.26 4.05 -9.49
C LEU A 122 -6.65 2.75 -10.06
N GLU A 123 -7.00 2.39 -11.29
CA GLU A 123 -6.47 1.17 -11.92
C GLU A 123 -4.94 1.24 -12.14
N GLU A 124 -4.42 2.38 -12.57
CA GLU A 124 -2.96 2.59 -12.70
C GLU A 124 -2.25 2.53 -11.34
N TYR A 125 -2.89 3.06 -10.29
CA TYR A 125 -2.39 2.92 -8.92
C TYR A 125 -2.32 1.45 -8.50
N VAL A 126 -3.37 0.67 -8.73
CA VAL A 126 -3.41 -0.76 -8.41
C VAL A 126 -2.29 -1.52 -9.12
N VAL A 127 -2.02 -1.22 -10.39
CA VAL A 127 -0.86 -1.79 -11.12
C VAL A 127 0.46 -1.49 -10.38
N GLY A 128 0.66 -0.25 -9.97
CA GLY A 128 1.86 0.17 -9.22
C GLY A 128 1.97 -0.50 -7.84
N VAL A 129 0.84 -0.75 -7.17
CA VAL A 129 0.79 -1.52 -5.91
C VAL A 129 1.18 -2.98 -6.15
N LEU A 130 0.58 -3.66 -7.12
CA LEU A 130 0.90 -5.06 -7.43
C LEU A 130 2.38 -5.23 -7.76
N ARG A 131 2.95 -4.28 -8.50
CA ARG A 131 4.39 -4.28 -8.82
C ARG A 131 5.27 -4.24 -7.59
N ALA A 132 4.89 -3.44 -6.59
CA ALA A 132 5.64 -3.29 -5.35
C ALA A 132 5.44 -4.46 -4.38
N GLU A 133 4.23 -5.03 -4.33
CA GLU A 133 3.82 -6.02 -3.33
C GLU A 133 4.08 -7.48 -3.78
N ALA A 134 3.80 -7.81 -5.05
CA ALA A 134 3.83 -9.18 -5.56
C ALA A 134 4.90 -9.38 -6.66
N GLY A 135 5.09 -8.38 -7.53
CA GLY A 135 5.96 -8.47 -8.70
C GLY A 135 5.37 -9.26 -9.86
N ASP A 136 6.10 -9.30 -10.99
CA ASP A 136 5.60 -9.79 -12.29
C ASP A 136 5.47 -11.33 -12.41
N LYS A 137 6.09 -12.08 -11.50
CA LYS A 137 6.28 -13.53 -11.65
C LYS A 137 5.22 -14.38 -10.96
N TRP A 138 4.25 -13.76 -10.34
CA TRP A 138 3.21 -14.48 -9.63
C TRP A 138 2.13 -15.00 -10.60
N PRO A 139 1.43 -16.11 -10.25
CA PRO A 139 0.30 -16.60 -11.04
C PRO A 139 -0.76 -15.53 -11.26
N LEU A 140 -1.38 -15.52 -12.44
CA LEU A 140 -2.39 -14.53 -12.82
C LEU A 140 -3.54 -14.44 -11.80
N GLU A 141 -4.03 -15.58 -11.32
CA GLU A 141 -5.13 -15.61 -10.33
C GLU A 141 -4.73 -15.00 -8.98
N ALA A 142 -3.46 -15.15 -8.56
CA ALA A 142 -2.96 -14.50 -7.36
C ALA A 142 -2.85 -12.97 -7.55
N LEU A 143 -2.35 -12.52 -8.71
CA LEU A 143 -2.31 -11.10 -9.07
C LEU A 143 -3.71 -10.51 -9.17
N SER A 144 -4.67 -11.23 -9.74
CA SER A 144 -6.08 -10.83 -9.83
C SER A 144 -6.73 -10.71 -8.46
N ALA A 145 -6.50 -11.67 -7.56
CA ALA A 145 -6.96 -11.59 -6.18
C ALA A 145 -6.35 -10.38 -5.45
N GLN A 146 -5.03 -10.16 -5.61
CA GLN A 146 -4.34 -9.00 -5.04
C GLN A 146 -4.88 -7.68 -5.61
N ALA A 147 -5.23 -7.63 -6.91
CA ALA A 147 -5.80 -6.43 -7.54
C ALA A 147 -7.16 -6.07 -6.92
N ILE A 148 -8.05 -7.06 -6.74
CA ILE A 148 -9.36 -6.86 -6.08
C ILE A 148 -9.16 -6.33 -4.66
N VAL A 149 -8.28 -6.95 -3.89
CA VAL A 149 -8.02 -6.58 -2.50
C VAL A 149 -7.39 -5.19 -2.39
N ALA A 150 -6.36 -4.90 -3.20
CA ALA A 150 -5.68 -3.61 -3.20
C ALA A 150 -6.62 -2.47 -3.63
N ARG A 151 -7.49 -2.73 -4.62
CA ARG A 151 -8.52 -1.78 -5.07
C ARG A 151 -9.54 -1.51 -3.99
N THR A 152 -10.04 -2.55 -3.30
CA THR A 152 -10.98 -2.42 -2.19
C THR A 152 -10.40 -1.57 -1.07
N TYR A 153 -9.16 -1.85 -0.67
CA TYR A 153 -8.43 -1.09 0.35
C TYR A 153 -8.28 0.39 -0.05
N ALA A 154 -7.85 0.66 -1.28
CA ALA A 154 -7.66 2.01 -1.78
C ALA A 154 -8.98 2.79 -1.88
N ALA A 155 -10.03 2.15 -2.40
CA ALA A 155 -11.36 2.74 -2.50
C ALA A 155 -11.93 3.07 -1.10
N TYR A 156 -11.80 2.16 -0.13
CA TYR A 156 -12.18 2.41 1.26
C TYR A 156 -11.45 3.64 1.83
N HIS A 157 -10.12 3.70 1.70
CA HIS A 157 -9.35 4.84 2.20
C HIS A 157 -9.70 6.16 1.53
N ARG A 158 -10.10 6.14 0.26
CA ARG A 158 -10.62 7.31 -0.44
C ARG A 158 -11.91 7.82 0.21
N THR A 159 -12.84 6.93 0.61
CA THR A 159 -14.11 7.35 1.23
C THR A 159 -13.91 7.99 2.60
N ILE A 160 -12.91 7.57 3.36
CA ILE A 160 -12.67 8.05 4.72
C ILE A 160 -11.62 9.17 4.81
N ALA A 161 -11.04 9.60 3.69
CA ALA A 161 -9.95 10.59 3.69
C ALA A 161 -10.36 11.99 4.22
N GLY A 162 -11.62 12.37 4.04
CA GLY A 162 -12.21 13.54 4.71
C GLY A 162 -11.46 14.85 4.49
N GLY A 163 -11.23 15.28 3.25
CA GLY A 163 -10.61 16.58 2.95
C GLY A 163 -9.08 16.66 3.17
N LYS A 164 -8.43 15.56 3.53
CA LYS A 164 -6.96 15.48 3.55
C LYS A 164 -6.38 15.68 2.14
N PRO A 165 -5.15 16.19 2.01
CA PRO A 165 -4.53 16.40 0.70
C PRO A 165 -4.27 15.10 -0.07
N TYR A 166 -4.30 13.95 0.60
CA TYR A 166 -4.15 12.62 -0.01
C TYR A 166 -5.06 11.59 0.68
N HIS A 167 -5.36 10.51 -0.02
CA HIS A 167 -6.20 9.42 0.47
C HIS A 167 -5.37 8.32 1.16
N ILE A 168 -4.15 8.10 0.68
CA ILE A 168 -3.31 6.96 1.07
C ILE A 168 -1.82 7.35 1.00
N VAL A 169 -0.99 6.63 1.73
CA VAL A 169 0.47 6.84 1.74
C VAL A 169 1.16 5.64 1.07
N ALA A 170 2.15 5.91 0.22
CA ALA A 170 2.97 4.93 -0.46
C ALA A 170 4.04 4.34 0.49
N SER A 171 3.61 3.64 1.53
CA SER A 171 4.48 3.04 2.54
C SER A 171 3.84 1.82 3.20
N THR A 172 4.58 1.15 4.09
CA THR A 172 4.08 0.04 4.94
C THR A 172 2.95 0.45 5.88
N ALA A 173 2.66 1.74 6.05
CA ALA A 173 1.52 2.23 6.81
C ALA A 173 0.18 1.98 6.07
N HIS A 174 0.22 1.92 4.74
CA HIS A 174 -0.93 1.61 3.88
C HIS A 174 -0.56 0.55 2.84
N GLN A 175 -0.09 0.96 1.65
CA GLN A 175 0.28 0.05 0.56
C GLN A 175 1.60 0.50 -0.06
N GLN A 176 2.49 -0.43 -0.36
CA GLN A 176 3.67 -0.13 -1.16
C GLN A 176 3.25 0.25 -2.58
N TYR A 177 3.95 1.23 -3.16
CA TYR A 177 3.63 1.73 -4.49
C TYR A 177 4.91 2.00 -5.29
N ALA A 178 5.04 1.36 -6.44
CA ALA A 178 6.25 1.44 -7.28
C ALA A 178 6.29 2.66 -8.22
N GLY A 179 5.21 3.41 -8.34
CA GLY A 179 5.02 4.38 -9.41
C GLY A 179 4.62 3.71 -10.73
N ARG A 180 5.06 4.26 -11.85
CA ARG A 180 4.77 3.76 -13.19
C ARG A 180 5.30 2.34 -13.41
N VAL A 181 4.48 1.51 -14.03
CA VAL A 181 4.84 0.15 -14.46
C VAL A 181 4.84 0.08 -15.99
N PRO A 182 5.88 -0.53 -16.62
CA PRO A 182 5.92 -0.67 -18.08
C PRO A 182 4.69 -1.41 -18.63
N PRO A 183 4.15 -1.00 -19.80
CA PRO A 183 2.94 -1.61 -20.39
C PRO A 183 3.08 -3.12 -20.69
N ALA A 184 4.32 -3.61 -20.89
CA ALA A 184 4.61 -5.02 -21.15
C ALA A 184 4.50 -5.92 -19.91
N SER A 185 4.33 -5.36 -18.70
CA SER A 185 4.19 -6.16 -17.48
C SER A 185 2.87 -6.95 -17.48
N PRO A 186 2.89 -8.25 -17.11
CA PRO A 186 1.68 -9.09 -17.03
C PRO A 186 0.69 -8.59 -15.96
N ILE A 187 1.14 -7.78 -15.01
CA ILE A 187 0.28 -7.18 -13.97
C ILE A 187 -0.88 -6.40 -14.59
N TRP A 188 -0.65 -5.71 -15.74
CA TRP A 188 -1.70 -5.01 -16.46
C TRP A 188 -2.86 -5.91 -16.88
N GLY A 189 -2.58 -7.19 -17.23
CA GLY A 189 -3.59 -8.20 -17.52
C GLY A 189 -4.49 -8.44 -16.31
N ALA A 190 -3.89 -8.78 -15.15
CA ALA A 190 -4.62 -9.05 -13.92
C ALA A 190 -5.52 -7.87 -13.48
N VAL A 191 -5.01 -6.65 -13.59
CA VAL A 191 -5.77 -5.45 -13.20
C VAL A 191 -6.92 -5.17 -14.18
N ARG A 192 -6.71 -5.33 -15.50
CA ARG A 192 -7.78 -5.15 -16.50
C ARG A 192 -8.89 -6.19 -16.37
N ASP A 193 -8.52 -7.47 -16.16
CA ASP A 193 -9.48 -8.57 -16.04
C ASP A 193 -10.36 -8.45 -14.77
N THR A 194 -9.88 -7.69 -13.78
CA THR A 194 -10.61 -7.40 -12.53
C THR A 194 -11.01 -5.94 -12.40
N ALA A 195 -11.01 -5.17 -13.50
CA ALA A 195 -11.26 -3.72 -13.44
C ALA A 195 -12.57 -3.38 -12.72
N GLY A 196 -12.48 -2.44 -11.76
CA GLY A 196 -13.60 -2.02 -10.94
C GLY A 196 -14.06 -3.02 -9.88
N GLN A 197 -13.62 -4.28 -9.89
CA GLN A 197 -14.07 -5.27 -8.91
C GLN A 197 -13.52 -4.97 -7.51
N VAL A 198 -14.40 -4.98 -6.52
CA VAL A 198 -14.11 -4.76 -5.10
C VAL A 198 -14.83 -5.77 -4.22
N LEU A 199 -14.39 -5.91 -2.99
CA LEU A 199 -15.07 -6.69 -1.96
C LEU A 199 -15.98 -5.76 -1.15
N LEU A 200 -17.21 -6.20 -0.92
CA LEU A 200 -18.19 -5.51 -0.09
C LEU A 200 -18.60 -6.42 1.09
N TRP A 201 -18.73 -5.80 2.26
CA TRP A 201 -19.34 -6.39 3.44
C TRP A 201 -20.65 -5.65 3.73
N GLU A 202 -21.78 -6.37 3.70
CA GLU A 202 -23.11 -5.76 3.88
C GLU A 202 -23.38 -4.56 2.94
N GLY A 203 -22.83 -4.64 1.72
CA GLY A 203 -22.96 -3.60 0.70
C GLY A 203 -21.95 -2.45 0.79
N GLU A 204 -21.12 -2.43 1.83
CA GLU A 204 -20.17 -1.34 2.09
C GLU A 204 -18.72 -1.75 1.85
N LEU A 205 -17.89 -0.78 1.46
CA LEU A 205 -16.43 -0.95 1.41
C LEU A 205 -15.87 -1.10 2.82
N PHE A 206 -14.82 -1.89 2.96
CA PHE A 206 -14.10 -2.07 4.21
C PHE A 206 -12.58 -2.09 3.96
N PRO A 207 -11.73 -1.88 4.99
CA PRO A 207 -10.29 -1.94 4.81
C PRO A 207 -9.84 -3.40 4.61
N ALA A 208 -9.83 -3.84 3.35
CA ALA A 208 -9.39 -5.18 2.95
C ALA A 208 -7.88 -5.32 3.18
N PHE A 209 -7.47 -5.49 4.44
CA PHE A 209 -6.08 -5.67 4.83
C PHE A 209 -5.48 -6.93 4.22
N TYR A 210 -4.18 -6.88 3.93
CA TYR A 210 -3.38 -8.01 3.48
C TYR A 210 -1.97 -7.93 4.05
N HIS A 211 -1.26 -9.02 4.03
CA HIS A 211 0.09 -9.11 4.57
C HIS A 211 0.89 -10.17 3.83
N THR A 212 2.22 -10.12 3.94
CA THR A 212 3.11 -10.98 3.17
C THR A 212 2.88 -12.47 3.46
N GLU A 213 2.93 -12.89 4.75
CA GLU A 213 2.84 -14.30 5.12
C GLU A 213 2.21 -14.48 6.51
N SER A 214 1.27 -15.42 6.62
CA SER A 214 0.45 -15.60 7.82
C SER A 214 1.09 -16.47 8.92
N GLY A 215 2.03 -17.35 8.59
CA GLY A 215 2.58 -18.36 9.50
C GLY A 215 1.61 -19.52 9.80
N GLY A 216 0.58 -19.71 8.96
CA GLY A 216 -0.41 -20.78 9.07
C GLY A 216 -1.80 -20.33 9.54
N TYR A 217 -1.96 -19.14 10.10
CA TYR A 217 -3.23 -18.55 10.51
C TYR A 217 -3.22 -17.04 10.31
N THR A 218 -4.32 -16.50 9.80
CA THR A 218 -4.55 -15.04 9.82
C THR A 218 -5.01 -14.58 11.21
N GLU A 219 -4.95 -13.29 11.48
CA GLU A 219 -5.21 -12.72 12.82
C GLU A 219 -6.49 -11.87 12.84
N ASP A 220 -7.13 -11.79 13.99
CA ASP A 220 -8.24 -10.88 14.26
C ASP A 220 -7.72 -9.42 14.26
N PRO A 221 -8.34 -8.50 13.51
CA PRO A 221 -7.92 -7.10 13.47
C PRO A 221 -7.93 -6.42 14.84
N ARG A 222 -8.78 -6.85 15.79
CA ARG A 222 -8.83 -6.31 17.16
C ARG A 222 -7.53 -6.56 17.95
N SER A 223 -6.84 -7.64 17.64
CA SER A 223 -5.56 -7.99 18.29
C SER A 223 -4.40 -7.15 17.77
N VAL A 224 -4.50 -6.60 16.57
CA VAL A 224 -3.42 -5.87 15.91
C VAL A 224 -3.67 -4.37 15.90
N PHE A 225 -4.84 -3.96 15.47
CA PHE A 225 -5.25 -2.57 15.36
C PHE A 225 -6.20 -2.22 16.51
N ALA A 226 -6.25 -0.96 16.92
CA ALA A 226 -7.29 -0.47 17.82
C ALA A 226 -8.63 -0.35 17.05
N ALA A 227 -9.02 -1.44 16.39
CA ALA A 227 -10.10 -1.48 15.43
C ALA A 227 -11.40 -1.99 16.05
N ARG A 228 -12.52 -1.56 15.49
CA ARG A 228 -13.85 -2.12 15.77
C ARG A 228 -13.89 -3.58 15.27
N ASN A 229 -14.90 -4.33 15.73
CA ASN A 229 -15.19 -5.65 15.17
C ASN A 229 -15.42 -5.53 13.64
N MET A 230 -14.65 -6.28 12.86
CA MET A 230 -14.74 -6.31 11.39
C MET A 230 -15.00 -7.75 10.95
N PRO A 231 -16.27 -8.20 10.87
CA PRO A 231 -16.61 -9.60 10.59
C PRO A 231 -16.05 -10.11 9.27
N ALA A 232 -15.86 -9.24 8.26
CA ALA A 232 -15.21 -9.55 6.99
C ALA A 232 -13.74 -10.00 7.13
N LEU A 233 -13.11 -9.71 8.27
CA LEU A 233 -11.69 -10.00 8.55
C LEU A 233 -11.51 -11.10 9.60
N LYS A 234 -12.46 -12.04 9.68
CA LYS A 234 -12.33 -13.20 10.58
C LYS A 234 -11.05 -13.99 10.28
N PRO A 235 -10.35 -14.46 11.33
CA PRO A 235 -9.19 -15.32 11.15
C PRO A 235 -9.52 -16.60 10.38
N VAL A 236 -8.64 -16.99 9.46
CA VAL A 236 -8.73 -18.23 8.70
C VAL A 236 -7.44 -19.04 8.85
N ARG A 237 -7.56 -20.37 8.83
CA ARG A 237 -6.41 -21.27 8.75
C ARG A 237 -5.88 -21.26 7.32
N CYS A 238 -4.61 -20.90 7.15
CA CYS A 238 -3.97 -20.79 5.85
C CYS A 238 -2.87 -21.84 5.70
N GLU A 239 -3.14 -22.92 5.00
CA GLU A 239 -2.18 -24.02 4.75
C GLU A 239 -1.39 -23.83 3.45
N PHE A 240 -1.75 -22.85 2.65
CA PHE A 240 -1.23 -22.67 1.29
C PHE A 240 0.10 -21.93 1.21
N SER A 241 0.60 -21.39 2.32
CA SER A 241 1.80 -20.53 2.33
C SER A 241 3.09 -21.24 2.77
N ALA A 242 3.05 -22.56 2.99
CA ALA A 242 4.19 -23.33 3.52
C ALA A 242 5.47 -23.25 2.65
N GLY A 243 5.33 -23.00 1.34
CA GLY A 243 6.45 -22.81 0.41
C GLY A 243 7.05 -21.38 0.43
N SER A 244 6.58 -20.51 1.31
CA SER A 244 7.07 -19.14 1.42
C SER A 244 8.48 -19.09 2.04
N PRO A 245 9.42 -18.29 1.49
CA PRO A 245 10.71 -18.02 2.13
C PRO A 245 10.56 -17.21 3.42
N HIS A 246 9.37 -16.70 3.70
CA HIS A 246 9.03 -15.94 4.91
C HIS A 246 8.26 -16.77 5.93
N TYR A 247 8.05 -18.07 5.67
CA TYR A 247 7.29 -18.94 6.57
C TYR A 247 7.97 -19.08 7.93
N TYR A 248 9.30 -19.28 7.96
CA TYR A 248 10.10 -19.32 9.18
C TYR A 248 11.09 -18.16 9.22
N TRP A 249 11.35 -17.66 10.41
CA TRP A 249 12.41 -16.69 10.66
C TRP A 249 13.02 -16.89 12.05
N VAL A 250 14.28 -16.50 12.19
CA VAL A 250 15.01 -16.46 13.44
C VAL A 250 15.64 -15.07 13.59
N LEU A 251 15.83 -14.65 14.83
CA LEU A 251 16.46 -13.37 15.16
C LEU A 251 17.12 -13.46 16.53
N ASP A 252 18.39 -13.13 16.61
CA ASP A 252 19.13 -12.98 17.85
C ASP A 252 19.31 -11.51 18.16
N VAL A 253 18.96 -11.10 19.38
CA VAL A 253 19.08 -9.72 19.85
C VAL A 253 19.84 -9.71 21.16
N LYS A 254 20.96 -8.98 21.24
CA LYS A 254 21.66 -8.80 22.52
C LYS A 254 20.73 -8.09 23.51
N LEU A 255 20.72 -8.57 24.75
CA LEU A 255 19.85 -7.96 25.79
C LEU A 255 20.18 -6.49 26.05
N ALA A 256 21.46 -6.08 25.84
CA ALA A 256 21.86 -4.68 25.94
C ALA A 256 21.22 -3.82 24.84
N ASP A 257 21.22 -4.30 23.59
CA ASP A 257 20.62 -3.59 22.44
C ASP A 257 19.09 -3.50 22.61
N LEU A 258 18.47 -4.57 23.09
CA LEU A 258 17.04 -4.56 23.41
C LEU A 258 16.70 -3.56 24.50
N ALA A 259 17.52 -3.47 25.57
CA ALA A 259 17.31 -2.48 26.63
C ALA A 259 17.38 -1.04 26.09
N GLU A 260 18.28 -0.75 25.14
CA GLU A 260 18.36 0.57 24.49
C GLU A 260 17.17 0.83 23.56
N VAL A 261 16.68 -0.18 22.84
CA VAL A 261 15.45 -0.07 22.05
C VAL A 261 14.25 0.26 22.92
N LEU A 262 14.08 -0.47 24.03
CA LEU A 262 13.00 -0.24 25.00
C LEU A 262 13.08 1.16 25.61
N LYS A 263 14.26 1.59 26.05
CA LYS A 263 14.50 2.92 26.61
C LYS A 263 14.15 4.05 25.63
N ARG A 264 14.52 3.92 24.34
CA ARG A 264 14.15 4.90 23.29
C ARG A 264 12.64 4.98 23.02
N ASN A 265 11.89 3.98 23.46
CA ASN A 265 10.42 3.93 23.38
C ASN A 265 9.76 4.14 24.77
N ASP A 266 10.44 4.83 25.68
CA ASP A 266 9.95 5.18 27.03
C ASP A 266 9.61 3.96 27.93
N VAL A 267 10.21 2.80 27.66
CA VAL A 267 10.07 1.57 28.45
C VAL A 267 11.30 1.37 29.33
N ALA A 268 11.25 1.85 30.57
CA ALA A 268 12.41 1.96 31.47
C ALA A 268 12.56 0.76 32.42
N VAL A 269 12.80 -0.45 31.90
CA VAL A 269 13.03 -1.66 32.69
C VAL A 269 14.49 -1.84 33.18
N GLY A 270 15.41 -1.02 32.70
CA GLY A 270 16.84 -1.17 32.93
C GLY A 270 17.43 -2.34 32.16
N SER A 271 18.48 -2.99 32.68
CA SER A 271 19.06 -4.17 32.02
C SER A 271 18.04 -5.30 31.96
N VAL A 272 17.77 -5.80 30.75
CA VAL A 272 16.83 -6.90 30.54
C VAL A 272 17.39 -8.21 31.07
N THR A 273 16.59 -8.99 31.78
CA THR A 273 16.97 -10.27 32.41
C THR A 273 16.16 -11.45 31.88
N ALA A 274 14.90 -11.23 31.48
CA ALA A 274 14.06 -12.24 30.87
C ALA A 274 12.99 -11.62 29.94
N ILE A 275 12.51 -12.41 29.01
CA ILE A 275 11.43 -12.05 28.08
C ILE A 275 10.53 -13.27 27.94
N GLU A 276 9.24 -13.08 28.01
CA GLU A 276 8.25 -14.14 27.82
C GLU A 276 6.99 -13.66 27.10
N VAL A 277 6.35 -14.54 26.38
CA VAL A 277 5.01 -14.31 25.83
C VAL A 277 4.00 -14.78 26.85
N THR A 278 3.43 -13.86 27.61
CA THR A 278 2.51 -14.16 28.71
C THR A 278 1.08 -14.35 28.29
N GLU A 279 0.69 -13.77 27.16
CA GLU A 279 -0.64 -13.96 26.59
C GLU A 279 -0.55 -14.16 25.07
N ARG A 280 -1.39 -15.08 24.55
CA ARG A 280 -1.49 -15.34 23.11
C ARG A 280 -2.91 -15.11 22.61
N THR A 281 -3.02 -14.69 21.35
CA THR A 281 -4.30 -14.67 20.63
C THR A 281 -4.73 -16.08 20.23
N PRO A 282 -5.98 -16.30 19.79
CA PRO A 282 -6.42 -17.59 19.24
C PRO A 282 -5.59 -18.06 18.03
N SER A 283 -4.95 -17.17 17.29
CA SER A 283 -4.00 -17.48 16.19
C SER A 283 -2.58 -17.78 16.68
N LEU A 284 -2.38 -17.96 18.00
CA LEU A 284 -1.12 -18.21 18.68
C LEU A 284 -0.10 -17.08 18.63
N ARG A 285 -0.46 -15.90 18.15
CA ARG A 285 0.40 -14.73 18.13
C ARG A 285 0.54 -14.14 19.53
N ALA A 286 1.68 -13.51 19.80
CA ALA A 286 1.91 -12.82 21.08
C ALA A 286 0.92 -11.65 21.21
N ALA A 287 -0.05 -11.77 22.13
CA ALA A 287 -0.91 -10.68 22.54
C ALA A 287 -0.17 -9.77 23.52
N VAL A 288 0.50 -10.36 24.51
CA VAL A 288 1.31 -9.64 25.50
C VAL A 288 2.70 -10.26 25.59
N VAL A 289 3.72 -9.42 25.50
CA VAL A 289 5.12 -9.73 25.77
C VAL A 289 5.49 -9.08 27.08
N THR A 290 5.93 -9.87 28.05
CA THR A 290 6.44 -9.37 29.34
C THR A 290 7.96 -9.36 29.31
N VAL A 291 8.53 -8.19 29.58
CA VAL A 291 9.98 -7.97 29.65
C VAL A 291 10.35 -7.69 31.10
N HIS A 292 11.22 -8.52 31.67
CA HIS A 292 11.77 -8.36 33.00
C HIS A 292 13.12 -7.66 32.92
N GLY A 293 13.32 -6.67 33.73
CA GLY A 293 14.58 -5.98 33.85
C GLY A 293 14.93 -5.66 35.29
N ARG A 294 16.17 -5.24 35.55
CA ARG A 294 16.67 -4.96 36.91
C ARG A 294 15.95 -3.79 37.59
N ARG A 295 15.23 -2.93 36.84
CA ARG A 295 14.52 -1.76 37.37
C ARG A 295 13.00 -1.89 37.32
N GLY A 296 12.48 -3.02 36.85
CA GLY A 296 11.03 -3.25 36.75
C GLY A 296 10.64 -4.24 35.68
N ILE A 297 9.34 -4.38 35.51
CA ILE A 297 8.71 -5.27 34.56
C ILE A 297 7.85 -4.42 33.63
N ALA A 298 7.90 -4.67 32.30
CA ALA A 298 7.04 -4.05 31.33
C ALA A 298 6.19 -5.10 30.64
N ARG A 299 4.89 -4.82 30.50
CA ARG A 299 3.94 -5.62 29.71
C ARG A 299 3.60 -4.83 28.46
N LEU A 300 3.96 -5.35 27.30
CA LEU A 300 3.84 -4.70 26.01
C LEU A 300 2.88 -5.48 25.13
N ARG A 301 2.04 -4.80 24.36
CA ARG A 301 1.29 -5.47 23.28
C ARG A 301 2.29 -6.06 22.28
N GLY A 302 2.03 -7.26 21.79
CA GLY A 302 2.94 -7.93 20.85
C GLY A 302 3.25 -7.09 19.61
N ASN A 303 2.25 -6.34 19.09
CA ASN A 303 2.47 -5.47 17.94
C ASN A 303 3.30 -4.22 18.26
N ASP A 304 3.21 -3.68 19.48
CA ASP A 304 4.06 -2.57 19.93
C ASP A 304 5.51 -3.03 20.12
N PHE A 305 5.71 -4.22 20.71
CA PHE A 305 7.02 -4.84 20.81
C PHE A 305 7.65 -5.06 19.42
N ARG A 306 6.87 -5.59 18.46
CA ARG A 306 7.30 -5.74 17.07
C ARG A 306 7.67 -4.39 16.43
N ARG A 307 6.88 -3.35 16.63
CA ARG A 307 7.13 -2.00 16.10
C ARG A 307 8.43 -1.42 16.65
N MET A 308 8.69 -1.58 17.95
CA MET A 308 9.91 -1.09 18.59
C MET A 308 11.17 -1.72 18.00
N LEU A 309 11.13 -3.02 17.67
CA LEU A 309 12.23 -3.75 17.05
C LEU A 309 12.36 -3.54 15.54
N GLY A 310 11.35 -2.93 14.91
CA GLY A 310 11.27 -2.68 13.48
C GLY A 310 10.60 -3.82 12.71
N TYR A 311 9.67 -3.46 11.85
CA TYR A 311 8.80 -4.41 11.11
C TYR A 311 9.55 -5.32 10.13
N ASP A 312 10.69 -4.87 9.61
CA ASP A 312 11.53 -5.65 8.68
C ASP A 312 12.47 -6.61 9.42
N THR A 313 12.86 -6.27 10.64
CA THR A 313 13.71 -7.08 11.51
C THR A 313 12.88 -8.12 12.27
N PHE A 314 11.84 -7.67 12.97
CA PHE A 314 10.94 -8.51 13.74
C PHE A 314 9.67 -8.80 12.92
N LYS A 315 9.72 -9.88 12.13
CA LYS A 315 8.80 -10.08 10.99
C LYS A 315 7.34 -10.28 11.38
N SER A 316 7.05 -10.92 12.51
CA SER A 316 5.67 -11.18 12.95
C SER A 316 5.56 -11.26 14.47
N THR A 317 4.33 -11.26 14.97
CA THR A 317 4.02 -11.53 16.40
C THR A 317 3.82 -13.02 16.70
N LEU A 318 3.96 -13.91 15.71
CA LEU A 318 3.89 -15.36 15.90
C LEU A 318 5.30 -15.91 16.14
N PHE A 319 5.74 -15.93 17.39
CA PHE A 319 7.09 -16.32 17.77
C PHE A 319 7.15 -17.02 19.15
N ALA A 320 8.26 -17.71 19.37
CA ALA A 320 8.77 -18.13 20.67
C ALA A 320 10.08 -17.37 20.96
N VAL A 321 10.43 -17.26 22.23
CA VAL A 321 11.66 -16.62 22.69
C VAL A 321 12.34 -17.44 23.77
N ALA A 322 13.67 -17.53 23.72
CA ALA A 322 14.53 -18.05 24.77
C ALA A 322 15.60 -17.00 25.10
N VAL A 323 16.06 -16.97 26.35
CA VAL A 323 17.10 -16.03 26.80
C VAL A 323 18.23 -16.83 27.43
N ASP A 324 19.47 -16.60 27.00
CA ASP A 324 20.68 -17.31 27.52
C ASP A 324 21.56 -16.47 28.45
N GLY A 325 21.05 -15.32 28.90
CA GLY A 325 21.78 -14.39 29.78
C GLY A 325 22.48 -13.24 29.05
N GLN A 326 22.79 -13.33 27.77
CA GLN A 326 23.38 -12.25 26.97
C GLN A 326 22.51 -11.85 25.75
N ALA A 327 21.76 -12.79 25.21
CA ALA A 327 20.92 -12.59 24.05
C ALA A 327 19.52 -13.17 24.25
N ALA A 328 18.56 -12.61 23.53
CA ALA A 328 17.23 -13.16 23.31
C ALA A 328 17.20 -13.78 21.90
N HIS A 329 16.85 -15.07 21.85
CA HIS A 329 16.75 -15.87 20.62
C HIS A 329 15.28 -16.02 20.27
N PHE A 330 14.88 -15.37 19.19
CA PHE A 330 13.51 -15.42 18.69
C PHE A 330 13.43 -16.41 17.53
N SER A 331 12.43 -17.27 17.55
CA SER A 331 12.06 -18.12 16.41
C SER A 331 10.58 -17.91 16.10
N GLY A 332 10.26 -17.61 14.86
CA GLY A 332 8.91 -17.22 14.50
C GLY A 332 8.48 -17.71 13.14
N ARG A 333 7.20 -17.47 12.83
CA ARG A 333 6.58 -17.76 11.54
C ARG A 333 5.81 -16.55 11.03
N GLY A 334 5.83 -16.39 9.70
CA GLY A 334 5.09 -15.35 9.03
C GLY A 334 5.80 -14.00 8.95
N TYR A 335 5.27 -13.13 8.09
CA TYR A 335 5.76 -11.77 7.88
C TYR A 335 4.58 -10.81 7.65
N GLY A 336 4.44 -9.83 8.51
CA GLY A 336 3.39 -8.84 8.52
C GLY A 336 2.48 -8.93 9.74
N HIS A 337 1.40 -8.19 9.71
CA HIS A 337 0.45 -8.08 10.83
C HIS A 337 -0.50 -9.27 10.96
N GLY A 338 -0.64 -10.09 9.92
CA GLY A 338 -1.46 -11.30 9.93
C GLY A 338 -2.93 -11.11 9.55
N VAL A 339 -3.46 -9.90 9.45
CA VAL A 339 -4.89 -9.63 9.21
C VAL A 339 -5.24 -9.71 7.73
N GLY A 340 -6.38 -10.33 7.39
CA GLY A 340 -6.89 -10.44 6.02
C GLY A 340 -6.07 -11.38 5.13
N MET A 341 -5.89 -11.06 3.85
CA MET A 341 -5.27 -11.97 2.89
C MET A 341 -3.76 -12.16 3.12
N CYS A 342 -3.34 -13.43 3.21
CA CYS A 342 -1.95 -13.83 3.13
C CYS A 342 -1.52 -13.87 1.66
N GLN A 343 -0.59 -13.01 1.25
CA GLN A 343 -0.14 -12.92 -0.14
C GLN A 343 0.49 -14.24 -0.62
N TRP A 344 1.38 -14.84 0.15
CA TRP A 344 1.97 -16.14 -0.18
C TRP A 344 0.95 -17.28 -0.15
N GLY A 345 -0.07 -17.18 0.70
CA GLY A 345 -1.18 -18.13 0.69
C GLY A 345 -2.04 -17.99 -0.57
N ALA A 346 -2.35 -16.76 -0.99
CA ALA A 346 -3.04 -16.51 -2.25
C ALA A 346 -2.25 -17.04 -3.46
N LYS A 347 -0.91 -16.85 -3.46
CA LYS A 347 -0.02 -17.44 -4.45
C LYS A 347 -0.11 -18.97 -4.46
N GLY A 348 0.00 -19.62 -3.30
CA GLY A 348 -0.10 -21.09 -3.18
C GLY A 348 -1.46 -21.65 -3.60
N MET A 349 -2.56 -20.94 -3.32
CA MET A 349 -3.89 -21.31 -3.83
C MET A 349 -3.94 -21.21 -5.36
N ALA A 350 -3.43 -20.13 -5.95
CA ALA A 350 -3.40 -19.96 -7.40
C ALA A 350 -2.54 -21.03 -8.08
N GLU A 351 -1.41 -21.43 -7.49
CA GLU A 351 -0.57 -22.53 -7.97
C GLU A 351 -1.28 -23.90 -7.92
N GLN A 352 -2.28 -24.05 -7.04
CA GLN A 352 -3.15 -25.21 -6.95
C GLN A 352 -4.41 -25.10 -7.85
N GLY A 353 -4.52 -24.06 -8.68
CA GLY A 353 -5.60 -23.87 -9.64
C GLY A 353 -6.86 -23.16 -9.09
N TYR A 354 -6.78 -22.54 -7.92
CA TYR A 354 -7.90 -21.73 -7.42
C TYR A 354 -7.99 -20.41 -8.18
N ALA A 355 -9.20 -20.08 -8.66
CA ALA A 355 -9.48 -18.78 -9.28
C ALA A 355 -9.45 -17.64 -8.25
N ALA A 356 -9.14 -16.43 -8.70
CA ALA A 356 -9.06 -15.22 -7.89
C ALA A 356 -10.28 -15.02 -6.96
N ARG A 357 -11.48 -15.25 -7.52
CA ARG A 357 -12.72 -15.19 -6.74
C ARG A 357 -12.70 -16.13 -5.52
N LYS A 358 -12.24 -17.36 -5.69
CA LYS A 358 -12.17 -18.33 -4.60
C LYS A 358 -11.11 -17.97 -3.57
N ILE A 359 -10.02 -17.36 -4.01
CA ILE A 359 -8.95 -16.87 -3.14
C ILE A 359 -9.48 -15.75 -2.24
N VAL A 360 -10.16 -14.74 -2.79
CA VAL A 360 -10.70 -13.65 -1.97
C VAL A 360 -11.85 -14.10 -1.07
N GLU A 361 -12.75 -14.99 -1.52
CA GLU A 361 -13.81 -15.58 -0.70
C GLU A 361 -13.24 -16.37 0.51
N PHE A 362 -12.10 -17.01 0.34
CA PHE A 362 -11.41 -17.74 1.42
C PHE A 362 -10.90 -16.81 2.52
N TYR A 363 -10.23 -15.71 2.15
CA TYR A 363 -9.62 -14.79 3.12
C TYR A 363 -10.59 -13.76 3.70
N TYR A 364 -11.71 -13.50 3.03
CA TYR A 364 -12.74 -12.55 3.45
C TYR A 364 -14.12 -13.22 3.44
N PRO A 365 -14.35 -14.16 4.39
CA PRO A 365 -15.58 -14.93 4.41
C PRO A 365 -16.80 -14.04 4.66
N GLY A 366 -17.86 -14.28 3.87
CA GLY A 366 -19.11 -13.53 3.94
C GLY A 366 -19.10 -12.19 3.18
N THR A 367 -18.01 -11.83 2.49
CA THR A 367 -18.02 -10.72 1.55
C THR A 367 -18.59 -11.13 0.20
N VAL A 368 -19.02 -10.15 -0.58
CA VAL A 368 -19.46 -10.34 -1.95
C VAL A 368 -18.59 -9.50 -2.90
N LEU A 369 -18.34 -10.02 -4.11
CA LEU A 369 -17.73 -9.22 -5.17
C LEU A 369 -18.78 -8.23 -5.69
N GLY A 370 -18.44 -6.96 -5.60
CA GLY A 370 -19.16 -5.86 -6.23
C GLY A 370 -18.30 -5.17 -7.26
N THR A 371 -18.84 -4.10 -7.84
CA THR A 371 -18.13 -3.25 -8.80
C THR A 371 -18.25 -1.80 -8.31
N LEU A 372 -17.14 -1.07 -8.28
CA LEU A 372 -17.18 0.37 -8.08
C LEU A 372 -17.98 0.97 -9.22
N ASP A 373 -19.03 1.69 -8.90
CA ASP A 373 -19.72 2.49 -9.89
C ASP A 373 -18.82 3.66 -10.34
N ARG A 374 -19.16 4.28 -11.47
CA ARG A 374 -18.42 5.44 -12.00
C ARG A 374 -18.49 6.67 -11.08
N THR A 375 -19.31 6.63 -10.03
CA THR A 375 -19.43 7.68 -9.03
C THR A 375 -18.53 7.42 -7.82
N GLY A 376 -17.86 6.25 -7.77
CA GLY A 376 -16.90 5.89 -6.72
C GLY A 376 -17.56 5.52 -5.38
N ARG A 377 -18.82 5.09 -5.41
CA ARG A 377 -19.56 4.58 -4.25
C ARG A 377 -19.64 3.07 -4.27
#